data_4c0ef5569398a48f4aab1d3376437b6d
#
_entry.id   4c0ef5569398a48f4aab1d3376437b6d
#
_cell.length_a   1.000
_cell.length_b   1.000
_cell.length_c   1.000
_cell.angle_alpha   90.00
_cell.angle_beta   90.00
_cell.angle_gamma   90.00
#
_symmetry.space_group_name_H-M   'P 1'
#
loop_
_entity.id
_entity.type
_entity.pdbx_description
1 polymer ?
#
loop_
_entity_poly.entity_id
_entity_poly.type
_entity_poly.pdbx_seq_one_letter_code
_entity_poly.pdbx_strand_id
1 'polypeptide(L)'
;MPATPVGSVVFAPRRLRVVGVVVAVALVALTIFGWFALPRDIRVLFSVSQLLTLLGFLGVLVLTVLGVAASSVRADADGLRVRNGLRVHHVAWSRVHQIVLRPGDAWAFALLRPDDAPDVPFTADMDTFKRYLVGIQAGDGAYAREAVAELRRRLAAARATGSRAT
;
A
#
# COMPACT_ATOMS: atom_id res chain seq x y z
N MET A 1 -32.97 -8.11 2.54
CA MET A 1 -32.02 -8.05 1.41
C MET A 1 -30.87 -7.17 1.84
N PRO A 2 -29.64 -7.68 2.01
CA PRO A 2 -28.49 -6.79 2.23
C PRO A 2 -28.21 -6.05 0.93
N ALA A 3 -28.34 -4.73 0.97
CA ALA A 3 -28.03 -3.87 -0.16
C ALA A 3 -26.56 -4.07 -0.54
N THR A 4 -26.30 -4.37 -1.80
CA THR A 4 -24.95 -4.38 -2.38
C THR A 4 -24.38 -2.99 -2.15
N PRO A 5 -23.21 -2.82 -1.52
CA PRO A 5 -22.62 -1.50 -1.32
C PRO A 5 -22.24 -0.91 -2.67
N VAL A 6 -23.15 -0.11 -3.25
CA VAL A 6 -22.96 0.61 -4.51
C VAL A 6 -22.07 1.81 -4.19
N GLY A 7 -20.76 1.63 -4.28
CA GLY A 7 -19.81 2.72 -4.11
C GLY A 7 -18.39 2.20 -3.92
N SER A 8 -17.41 2.87 -4.52
CA SER A 8 -16.01 2.57 -4.26
C SER A 8 -15.58 3.16 -2.91
N VAL A 9 -14.90 2.35 -2.09
CA VAL A 9 -14.30 2.80 -0.83
C VAL A 9 -12.78 2.77 -0.97
N VAL A 10 -12.14 3.82 -0.46
CA VAL A 10 -10.67 3.96 -0.51
C VAL A 10 -10.12 3.98 0.90
N PHE A 11 -9.21 3.04 1.17
CA PHE A 11 -8.45 2.98 2.42
C PHE A 11 -7.03 3.45 2.16
N ALA A 12 -6.56 4.36 3.01
CA ALA A 12 -5.22 4.92 2.88
C ALA A 12 -4.62 5.13 4.28
N PRO A 13 -3.33 4.77 4.47
CA PRO A 13 -2.68 4.83 5.77
C PRO A 13 -2.39 6.29 6.11
N ARG A 14 -3.23 6.90 6.95
CA ARG A 14 -3.08 8.32 7.32
C ARG A 14 -1.77 8.59 8.04
N ARG A 15 -1.40 7.73 9.00
CA ARG A 15 -0.16 7.87 9.76
C ARG A 15 1.07 7.76 8.86
N LEU A 16 1.10 6.75 7.97
CA LEU A 16 2.22 6.58 7.05
C LEU A 16 2.38 7.78 6.11
N ARG A 17 1.27 8.38 5.66
CA ARG A 17 1.33 9.59 4.83
C ARG A 17 1.95 10.77 5.57
N VAL A 18 1.51 11.03 6.80
CA VAL A 18 2.08 12.10 7.63
C VAL A 18 3.56 11.85 7.90
N VAL A 19 3.90 10.64 8.35
CA VAL A 19 5.31 10.27 8.62
C VAL A 19 6.14 10.38 7.35
N GLY A 20 5.66 9.89 6.20
CA GLY A 20 6.37 9.98 4.92
C GLY A 20 6.63 11.43 4.50
N VAL A 21 5.65 12.31 4.63
CA VAL A 21 5.83 13.74 4.34
C VAL A 21 6.83 14.38 5.30
N VAL A 22 6.72 14.12 6.61
CA VAL A 22 7.65 14.64 7.62
C VAL A 22 9.09 14.18 7.34
N VAL A 23 9.28 12.90 7.03
CA VAL A 23 10.60 12.35 6.70
C VAL A 23 11.15 12.99 5.42
N ALA A 24 10.33 13.13 4.37
CA ALA A 24 10.74 13.77 3.13
C ALA A 24 11.17 15.23 3.34
N VAL A 25 10.39 15.99 4.10
CA VAL A 25 10.72 17.38 4.47
C VAL A 25 11.99 17.44 5.30
N ALA A 26 12.15 16.55 6.29
CA ALA A 26 13.35 16.50 7.12
C ALA A 26 14.62 16.19 6.30
N LEU A 27 14.54 15.25 5.35
CA LEU A 27 15.66 14.93 4.45
C LEU A 27 16.08 16.14 3.61
N VAL A 28 15.12 16.85 3.03
CA VAL A 28 15.40 18.06 2.26
C VAL A 28 15.99 19.16 3.15
N ALA A 29 15.37 19.41 4.31
CA ALA A 29 15.83 20.43 5.26
C ALA A 29 17.26 20.16 5.77
N LEU A 30 17.56 18.90 6.14
CA LEU A 30 18.88 18.49 6.59
C LEU A 30 19.93 18.63 5.47
N THR A 31 19.55 18.31 4.23
CA THR A 31 20.46 18.48 3.08
C THR A 31 20.78 19.96 2.85
N ILE A 32 19.76 20.83 2.88
CA ILE A 32 19.93 22.28 2.74
C ILE A 32 20.78 22.83 3.90
N PHE A 33 20.42 22.46 5.13
CA PHE A 33 21.17 22.88 6.33
C PHE A 33 22.64 22.43 6.25
N GLY A 34 22.88 21.15 5.92
CA GLY A 34 24.22 20.60 5.79
C GLY A 34 25.04 21.33 4.73
N TRP A 35 24.43 21.66 3.58
CA TRP A 35 25.09 22.44 2.53
C TRP A 35 25.53 23.82 3.02
N PHE A 36 24.69 24.54 3.75
CA PHE A 36 25.04 25.87 4.26
C PHE A 36 25.96 25.84 5.47
N ALA A 37 25.95 24.75 6.25
CA ALA A 37 26.87 24.54 7.35
C ALA A 37 28.29 24.20 6.91
N LEU A 38 28.50 23.73 5.65
CA LEU A 38 29.81 23.46 5.11
C LEU A 38 30.59 24.77 4.91
N PRO A 39 31.89 24.84 5.31
CA PRO A 39 32.79 25.94 5.00
C PRO A 39 32.89 26.20 3.49
N ARG A 40 33.14 27.43 3.09
CA ARG A 40 33.20 27.81 1.68
C ARG A 40 34.31 27.08 0.92
N ASP A 41 35.46 26.91 1.54
CA ASP A 41 36.62 26.17 1.01
C ASP A 41 36.30 24.73 0.65
N ILE A 42 35.42 24.07 1.44
CA ILE A 42 34.95 22.73 1.14
C ILE A 42 33.88 22.73 0.05
N ARG A 43 32.96 23.71 0.06
CA ARG A 43 31.91 23.80 -0.97
C ARG A 43 32.45 24.00 -2.39
N VAL A 44 33.51 24.74 -2.55
CA VAL A 44 34.12 24.98 -3.87
C VAL A 44 34.83 23.77 -4.45
N LEU A 45 35.13 22.76 -3.63
CA LEU A 45 35.69 21.50 -4.08
C LEU A 45 34.66 20.55 -4.73
N PHE A 46 33.37 20.80 -4.52
CA PHE A 46 32.32 19.98 -5.14
C PHE A 46 32.22 20.32 -6.64
N SER A 47 32.43 19.31 -7.46
CA SER A 47 32.16 19.42 -8.89
C SER A 47 30.64 19.42 -9.16
N VAL A 48 30.23 19.98 -10.29
CA VAL A 48 28.83 19.97 -10.73
C VAL A 48 28.27 18.53 -10.80
N SER A 49 29.08 17.57 -11.27
CA SER A 49 28.66 16.16 -11.36
C SER A 49 28.42 15.55 -9.98
N GLN A 50 29.26 15.83 -8.99
CA GLN A 50 29.05 15.36 -7.62
C GLN A 50 27.76 15.94 -7.01
N LEU A 51 27.51 17.23 -7.24
CA LEU A 51 26.30 17.88 -6.75
C LEU A 51 25.04 17.28 -7.39
N LEU A 52 25.05 17.08 -8.71
CA LEU A 52 23.95 16.43 -9.42
C LEU A 52 23.71 15.00 -8.94
N THR A 53 24.78 14.25 -8.67
CA THR A 53 24.67 12.89 -8.12
C THR A 53 24.04 12.92 -6.74
N LEU A 54 24.48 13.80 -5.85
CA LEU A 54 23.93 13.94 -4.50
C LEU A 54 22.44 14.31 -4.53
N LEU A 55 22.07 15.30 -5.35
CA LEU A 55 20.67 15.71 -5.53
C LEU A 55 19.83 14.60 -6.18
N GLY A 56 20.41 13.83 -7.10
CA GLY A 56 19.77 12.65 -7.69
C GLY A 56 19.46 11.59 -6.64
N PHE A 57 20.42 11.25 -5.78
CA PHE A 57 20.18 10.32 -4.66
C PHE A 57 19.12 10.83 -3.70
N LEU A 58 19.18 12.10 -3.31
CA LEU A 58 18.15 12.71 -2.47
C LEU A 58 16.77 12.62 -3.13
N GLY A 59 16.68 12.94 -4.42
CA GLY A 59 15.44 12.85 -5.19
C GLY A 59 14.87 11.45 -5.21
N VAL A 60 15.69 10.44 -5.48
CA VAL A 60 15.27 9.03 -5.46
C VAL A 60 14.78 8.62 -4.07
N LEU A 61 15.49 9.01 -3.01
CA LEU A 61 15.11 8.70 -1.63
C LEU A 61 13.76 9.34 -1.26
N VAL A 62 13.59 10.63 -1.54
CA VAL A 62 12.33 11.37 -1.30
C VAL A 62 11.17 10.74 -2.10
N LEU A 63 11.38 10.45 -3.38
CA LEU A 63 10.35 9.80 -4.22
C LEU A 63 9.99 8.43 -3.71
N THR A 64 10.95 7.65 -3.21
CA THR A 64 10.71 6.34 -2.62
C THR A 64 9.84 6.46 -1.36
N VAL A 65 10.20 7.36 -0.45
CA VAL A 65 9.44 7.61 0.80
C VAL A 65 8.01 8.05 0.48
N LEU A 66 7.84 9.02 -0.41
CA LEU A 66 6.52 9.51 -0.81
C LEU A 66 5.74 8.46 -1.60
N GLY A 67 6.41 7.66 -2.42
CA GLY A 67 5.81 6.54 -3.14
C GLY A 67 5.19 5.52 -2.19
N VAL A 68 5.91 5.10 -1.15
CA VAL A 68 5.39 4.19 -0.11
C VAL A 68 4.23 4.85 0.65
N ALA A 69 4.35 6.12 1.01
CA ALA A 69 3.31 6.89 1.70
C ALA A 69 2.02 7.04 0.86
N ALA A 70 2.13 6.98 -0.48
CA ALA A 70 1.00 7.04 -1.40
C ALA A 70 0.25 5.72 -1.56
N SER A 71 0.62 4.66 -0.83
CA SER A 71 -0.07 3.37 -0.87
C SER A 71 -1.55 3.51 -0.51
N SER A 72 -2.41 2.74 -1.18
CA SER A 72 -3.85 2.76 -0.94
C SER A 72 -4.51 1.47 -1.40
N VAL A 73 -5.66 1.15 -0.81
CA VAL A 73 -6.52 0.04 -1.23
C VAL A 73 -7.88 0.61 -1.57
N ARG A 74 -8.31 0.41 -2.80
CA ARG A 74 -9.66 0.76 -3.26
C ARG A 74 -10.43 -0.52 -3.51
N ALA A 75 -11.61 -0.60 -2.95
CA ALA A 75 -12.57 -1.68 -3.19
C ALA A 75 -13.74 -1.12 -3.98
N ASP A 76 -14.07 -1.72 -5.10
CA ASP A 76 -15.22 -1.40 -5.95
C ASP A 76 -16.07 -2.64 -6.20
N ALA A 77 -17.00 -2.56 -7.16
CA ALA A 77 -17.88 -3.68 -7.49
C ALA A 77 -17.12 -4.88 -8.07
N ASP A 78 -16.07 -4.63 -8.83
CA ASP A 78 -15.35 -5.65 -9.60
C ASP A 78 -14.25 -6.33 -8.79
N GLY A 79 -13.69 -5.62 -7.79
CA GLY A 79 -12.57 -6.17 -7.02
C GLY A 79 -11.83 -5.17 -6.16
N LEU A 80 -10.56 -5.49 -5.96
CA LEU A 80 -9.60 -4.70 -5.21
C LEU A 80 -8.58 -4.07 -6.16
N ARG A 81 -8.44 -2.77 -6.09
CA ARG A 81 -7.31 -2.05 -6.66
C ARG A 81 -6.31 -1.72 -5.55
N VAL A 82 -5.20 -2.42 -5.54
CA VAL A 82 -4.16 -2.29 -4.52
C VAL A 82 -3.01 -1.50 -5.10
N ARG A 83 -2.74 -0.33 -4.55
CA ARG A 83 -1.55 0.47 -4.84
C ARG A 83 -0.55 0.31 -3.70
N ASN A 84 0.56 -0.33 -3.98
CA ASN A 84 1.70 -0.48 -3.07
C ASN A 84 2.87 0.33 -3.61
N GLY A 85 3.03 1.55 -3.09
CA GLY A 85 3.99 2.49 -3.64
C GLY A 85 3.66 2.90 -5.08
N LEU A 86 4.57 2.59 -6.01
CA LEU A 86 4.41 2.89 -7.45
C LEU A 86 3.67 1.77 -8.21
N ARG A 87 3.54 0.58 -7.61
CA ARG A 87 2.91 -0.57 -8.27
C ARG A 87 1.42 -0.60 -7.98
N VAL A 88 0.62 -0.78 -9.03
CA VAL A 88 -0.83 -0.93 -8.95
C VAL A 88 -1.21 -2.33 -9.42
N HIS A 89 -2.01 -3.02 -8.61
CA HIS A 89 -2.52 -4.34 -8.92
C HIS A 89 -4.04 -4.31 -8.85
N HIS A 90 -4.67 -4.96 -9.83
CA HIS A 90 -6.10 -5.22 -9.84
C HIS A 90 -6.34 -6.69 -9.51
N VAL A 91 -7.22 -6.96 -8.57
CA VAL A 91 -7.57 -8.31 -8.13
C VAL A 91 -9.08 -8.44 -8.10
N ALA A 92 -9.65 -9.23 -8.99
CA ALA A 92 -11.08 -9.52 -9.00
C ALA A 92 -11.52 -10.22 -7.71
N TRP A 93 -12.75 -9.97 -7.25
CA TRP A 93 -13.29 -10.60 -6.03
C TRP A 93 -13.29 -12.13 -6.12
N SER A 94 -13.51 -12.70 -7.31
CA SER A 94 -13.47 -14.15 -7.54
C SER A 94 -12.13 -14.78 -7.15
N ARG A 95 -11.03 -14.05 -7.29
CA ARG A 95 -9.69 -14.50 -6.93
C ARG A 95 -9.36 -14.32 -5.44
N VAL A 96 -10.09 -13.47 -4.72
CA VAL A 96 -9.82 -13.23 -3.31
C VAL A 96 -10.40 -14.38 -2.49
N HIS A 97 -9.53 -15.19 -1.86
CA HIS A 97 -9.99 -16.23 -0.94
C HIS A 97 -10.33 -15.67 0.43
N GLN A 98 -9.46 -14.84 1.01
CA GLN A 98 -9.66 -14.30 2.34
C GLN A 98 -8.89 -12.99 2.52
N ILE A 99 -9.42 -12.10 3.36
CA ILE A 99 -8.71 -10.88 3.80
C ILE A 99 -8.35 -11.06 5.28
N VAL A 100 -7.07 -10.92 5.59
CA VAL A 100 -6.50 -11.24 6.89
C VAL A 100 -5.70 -10.07 7.43
N LEU A 101 -5.84 -9.83 8.73
CA LEU A 101 -4.97 -9.00 9.55
C LEU A 101 -4.80 -9.77 10.87
N ARG A 102 -3.61 -10.32 11.12
CA ARG A 102 -3.30 -11.07 12.33
C ARG A 102 -2.62 -10.17 13.35
N PRO A 103 -2.71 -10.48 14.64
CA PRO A 103 -1.84 -9.86 15.64
C PRO A 103 -0.37 -10.09 15.26
N GLY A 104 0.41 -9.01 15.24
CA GLY A 104 1.83 -9.05 14.82
C GLY A 104 2.09 -8.74 13.35
N ASP A 105 1.09 -8.79 12.47
CA ASP A 105 1.26 -8.35 11.09
C ASP A 105 1.35 -6.82 11.03
N ALA A 106 2.27 -6.30 10.20
CA ALA A 106 2.38 -4.86 9.96
C ALA A 106 1.27 -4.34 9.06
N TRP A 107 0.78 -5.16 8.12
CA TRP A 107 -0.24 -4.83 7.12
C TRP A 107 -1.26 -5.94 6.96
N ALA A 108 -2.48 -5.57 6.57
CA ALA A 108 -3.44 -6.54 6.09
C ALA A 108 -2.97 -7.18 4.77
N PHE A 109 -3.43 -8.39 4.49
CA PHE A 109 -3.16 -9.05 3.22
C PHE A 109 -4.39 -9.81 2.71
N ALA A 110 -4.48 -9.92 1.40
CA ALA A 110 -5.43 -10.76 0.72
C ALA A 110 -4.75 -12.07 0.34
N LEU A 111 -5.35 -13.20 0.71
CA LEU A 111 -5.00 -14.51 0.18
C LEU A 111 -5.74 -14.68 -1.13
N LEU A 112 -4.99 -15.01 -2.18
CA LEU A 112 -5.52 -15.14 -3.53
C LEU A 112 -5.57 -16.61 -3.93
N ARG A 113 -6.57 -16.97 -4.73
CA ARG A 113 -6.60 -18.25 -5.43
C ARG A 113 -5.66 -18.22 -6.62
N PRO A 114 -5.07 -19.35 -7.06
CA PRO A 114 -4.33 -19.45 -8.30
C PRO A 114 -5.19 -19.00 -9.50
N ASP A 115 -4.54 -18.44 -10.53
CA ASP A 115 -5.23 -17.99 -11.75
C ASP A 115 -5.86 -19.16 -12.55
N ASP A 116 -5.21 -20.30 -12.48
CA ASP A 116 -5.45 -21.49 -13.30
C ASP A 116 -6.26 -22.58 -12.60
N ALA A 117 -6.58 -22.40 -11.32
CA ALA A 117 -7.30 -23.41 -10.53
C ALA A 117 -8.26 -22.77 -9.50
N PRO A 118 -9.36 -22.13 -9.96
CA PRO A 118 -10.29 -21.44 -9.07
C PRO A 118 -11.04 -22.38 -8.11
N ASP A 119 -11.18 -23.66 -8.47
CA ASP A 119 -11.94 -24.66 -7.73
C ASP A 119 -11.11 -25.56 -6.81
N VAL A 120 -9.79 -25.40 -6.80
CA VAL A 120 -8.90 -26.17 -5.92
C VAL A 120 -9.14 -25.74 -4.46
N PRO A 121 -9.28 -26.69 -3.52
CA PRO A 121 -9.36 -26.39 -2.09
C PRO A 121 -8.15 -25.55 -1.67
N PHE A 122 -8.41 -24.44 -0.97
CA PHE A 122 -7.37 -23.57 -0.48
C PHE A 122 -6.55 -24.30 0.60
N THR A 123 -5.29 -24.60 0.33
CA THR A 123 -4.34 -25.13 1.31
C THR A 123 -3.54 -24.00 1.94
N ALA A 124 -3.27 -24.11 3.26
CA ALA A 124 -2.61 -23.06 4.04
C ALA A 124 -1.15 -22.75 3.58
N ASP A 125 -0.56 -23.62 2.79
CA ASP A 125 0.80 -23.50 2.24
C ASP A 125 0.95 -22.48 1.11
N MET A 126 -0.14 -21.84 0.70
CA MET A 126 -0.12 -20.88 -0.40
C MET A 126 0.37 -19.48 0.04
N ASP A 127 1.48 -19.39 0.71
CA ASP A 127 2.16 -18.11 1.00
C ASP A 127 2.56 -17.38 -0.30
N THR A 128 2.70 -18.09 -1.38
CA THR A 128 3.03 -17.59 -2.71
C THR A 128 1.95 -16.65 -3.30
N PHE A 129 0.71 -16.80 -2.88
CA PHE A 129 -0.44 -16.03 -3.39
C PHE A 129 -0.93 -14.95 -2.42
N LYS A 130 -0.05 -14.41 -1.60
CA LYS A 130 -0.36 -13.27 -0.73
C LYS A 130 -0.21 -11.94 -1.48
N ARG A 131 -1.20 -11.07 -1.33
CA ARG A 131 -1.12 -9.67 -1.75
C ARG A 131 -1.22 -8.77 -0.54
N TYR A 132 -0.12 -8.10 -0.21
CA TYR A 132 -0.11 -7.14 0.89
C TYR A 132 -0.93 -5.90 0.55
N LEU A 133 -1.78 -5.49 1.48
CA LEU A 133 -2.64 -4.32 1.41
C LEU A 133 -1.99 -3.19 2.22
N VAL A 134 -0.87 -2.64 1.71
CA VAL A 134 -0.03 -1.66 2.43
C VAL A 134 -0.83 -0.40 2.81
N GLY A 135 -1.94 -0.14 2.11
CA GLY A 135 -2.88 0.91 2.47
C GLY A 135 -3.64 0.69 3.79
N ILE A 136 -3.57 -0.50 4.40
CA ILE A 136 -4.23 -0.86 5.66
C ILE A 136 -3.19 -1.39 6.63
N GLN A 137 -2.74 -0.51 7.54
CA GLN A 137 -1.69 -0.81 8.52
C GLN A 137 -2.28 -1.18 9.87
N ALA A 138 -1.76 -2.23 10.50
CA ALA A 138 -2.16 -2.64 11.85
C ALA A 138 -1.97 -1.50 12.87
N GLY A 139 -0.94 -0.67 12.70
CA GLY A 139 -0.67 0.50 13.54
C GLY A 139 -1.77 1.57 13.52
N ASP A 140 -2.67 1.57 12.53
CA ASP A 140 -3.83 2.46 12.48
C ASP A 140 -4.99 1.99 13.40
N GLY A 141 -4.81 0.88 14.14
CA GLY A 141 -5.69 0.44 15.23
C GLY A 141 -7.12 0.15 14.78
N ALA A 142 -8.09 0.91 15.30
CA ALA A 142 -9.51 0.73 14.98
C ALA A 142 -9.78 0.89 13.49
N TYR A 143 -9.19 1.88 12.84
CA TYR A 143 -9.36 2.14 11.41
C TYR A 143 -8.96 0.93 10.56
N ALA A 144 -7.84 0.27 10.88
CA ALA A 144 -7.41 -0.93 10.15
C ALA A 144 -8.39 -2.09 10.33
N ARG A 145 -8.92 -2.29 11.54
CA ARG A 145 -9.92 -3.33 11.81
C ARG A 145 -11.22 -3.08 11.07
N GLU A 146 -11.71 -1.85 11.05
CA GLU A 146 -12.91 -1.44 10.32
C GLU A 146 -12.73 -1.60 8.81
N ALA A 147 -11.57 -1.21 8.27
CA ALA A 147 -11.22 -1.39 6.87
C ALA A 147 -11.25 -2.88 6.47
N VAL A 148 -10.64 -3.75 7.27
CA VAL A 148 -10.64 -5.20 7.03
C VAL A 148 -12.07 -5.78 7.14
N ALA A 149 -12.86 -5.34 8.12
CA ALA A 149 -14.23 -5.76 8.28
C ALA A 149 -15.09 -5.37 7.06
N GLU A 150 -14.92 -4.15 6.55
CA GLU A 150 -15.60 -3.68 5.33
C GLU A 150 -15.22 -4.50 4.10
N LEU A 151 -13.91 -4.73 3.91
CA LEU A 151 -13.45 -5.55 2.79
C LEU A 151 -14.00 -6.99 2.84
N ARG A 152 -14.10 -7.57 4.05
CA ARG A 152 -14.71 -8.90 4.24
C ARG A 152 -16.21 -8.90 3.91
N ARG A 153 -16.95 -7.84 4.29
CA ARG A 153 -18.36 -7.69 3.93
C ARG A 153 -18.54 -7.64 2.41
N ARG A 154 -17.72 -6.87 1.71
CA ARG A 154 -17.75 -6.77 0.24
C ARG A 154 -17.40 -8.07 -0.44
N LEU A 155 -16.40 -8.79 0.05
CA LEU A 155 -16.05 -10.11 -0.44
C LEU A 155 -17.23 -11.10 -0.28
N ALA A 156 -17.91 -11.09 0.87
CA ALA A 156 -19.09 -11.94 1.10
C ALA A 156 -20.24 -11.58 0.16
N ALA A 157 -20.50 -10.29 -0.06
CA ALA A 157 -21.53 -9.83 -0.99
C ALA A 157 -21.22 -10.26 -2.43
N ALA A 158 -19.96 -10.09 -2.88
CA ALA A 158 -19.54 -10.50 -4.23
C ALA A 158 -19.72 -12.02 -4.45
N ARG A 159 -19.40 -12.85 -3.46
CA ARG A 159 -19.62 -14.29 -3.53
C ARG A 159 -21.10 -14.66 -3.62
N ALA A 160 -21.95 -13.99 -2.84
CA ALA A 160 -23.40 -14.22 -2.88
C ALA A 160 -24.01 -13.85 -4.24
N THR A 161 -23.46 -12.85 -4.92
CA THR A 161 -23.90 -12.45 -6.27
C THR A 161 -23.41 -13.45 -7.32
N GLY A 162 -22.16 -13.90 -7.25
CA GLY A 162 -21.60 -14.90 -8.17
C GLY A 162 -22.31 -16.25 -8.10
N SER A 163 -22.69 -16.69 -6.89
CA SER A 163 -23.43 -17.97 -6.69
C SER A 163 -24.87 -17.94 -7.22
N ARG A 164 -25.45 -16.77 -7.53
CA ARG A 164 -26.80 -16.66 -8.10
C ARG A 164 -26.82 -16.63 -9.64
N ALA A 165 -25.63 -16.44 -10.25
CA ALA A 165 -25.47 -16.34 -11.70
C ALA A 165 -25.08 -17.67 -12.37
N THR A 166 -24.78 -18.68 -11.56
CA THR A 166 -24.55 -20.09 -11.97
C THR A 166 -25.73 -20.95 -11.63
#